data_91ca9aec2ccca26ea17103c0b594d895
#
_entry.id   91ca9aec2ccca26ea17103c0b594d895
#
_cell.length_a   1.000
_cell.length_b   1.000
_cell.length_c   1.000
_cell.angle_alpha   90.00
_cell.angle_beta   90.00
_cell.angle_gamma   90.00
#
_symmetry.space_group_name_H-M   'P 1'
#
loop_
_entity.id
_entity.type
_entity.pdbx_description
1 polymer ?
#
loop_
_entity_poly.entity_id
_entity_poly.type
_entity_poly.pdbx_seq_one_letter_code
_entity_poly.pdbx_strand_id
1 'polypeptide(L)'
;DSQDISRLDQNGDFTYVEGDRNATSDRAAYTLADELIALRGPSTNGRPTVWDSKSRTQADEIDIRTKARTSVARGDVRTTYYSPESAGNATPFGKTKSPVFLTAQRADVRDADGGVAVYTGAARAWQDDNYVKADTITLFNTARRMEAQGSVESGFTRTSRRTATGDGAESVPVFTTAS
;
A
#
# COMPACT_ATOMS: atom_id res chain seq x y z
N ASP A 1 -21.75 -37.22 13.25
CA ASP A 1 -20.72 -36.25 13.67
C ASP A 1 -20.00 -35.81 12.42
N SER A 2 -20.40 -34.66 11.92
CA SER A 2 -19.73 -33.96 10.82
C SER A 2 -18.44 -33.34 11.39
N GLN A 3 -17.29 -33.93 11.07
CA GLN A 3 -15.99 -33.33 11.41
C GLN A 3 -15.70 -32.23 10.37
N ASP A 4 -16.24 -31.04 10.63
CA ASP A 4 -15.95 -29.91 9.77
C ASP A 4 -14.51 -29.43 10.01
N ILE A 5 -13.74 -29.28 8.94
CA ILE A 5 -12.40 -28.72 9.01
C ILE A 5 -12.54 -27.24 9.42
N SER A 6 -12.06 -26.89 10.61
CA SER A 6 -12.13 -25.52 11.13
C SER A 6 -10.92 -24.67 10.76
N ARG A 7 -9.78 -25.32 10.45
CA ARG A 7 -8.51 -24.68 10.14
C ARG A 7 -7.67 -25.51 9.19
N LEU A 8 -6.96 -24.82 8.29
CA LEU A 8 -5.96 -25.40 7.41
C LEU A 8 -4.65 -24.64 7.60
N ASP A 9 -3.57 -25.37 7.92
CA ASP A 9 -2.22 -24.82 8.02
C ASP A 9 -1.36 -25.35 6.87
N GLN A 10 -0.65 -24.48 6.17
CA GLN A 10 0.31 -24.80 5.13
C GLN A 10 1.68 -24.25 5.49
N ASN A 11 2.72 -25.07 5.37
CA ASN A 11 4.10 -24.72 5.55
C ASN A 11 4.88 -24.93 4.24
N GLY A 12 5.59 -23.89 3.80
CA GLY A 12 6.33 -23.85 2.54
C GLY A 12 5.47 -23.43 1.34
N ASP A 13 6.00 -22.50 0.57
CA ASP A 13 5.54 -22.08 -0.77
C ASP A 13 4.04 -21.90 -0.94
N PHE A 14 3.40 -21.22 0.02
CA PHE A 14 1.98 -20.92 -0.09
C PHE A 14 1.72 -19.94 -1.24
N THR A 15 0.75 -20.28 -2.08
CA THR A 15 0.23 -19.41 -3.14
C THR A 15 -1.29 -19.38 -3.07
N TYR A 16 -1.87 -18.20 -3.16
CA TYR A 16 -3.30 -17.95 -3.20
C TYR A 16 -3.65 -17.10 -4.41
N VAL A 17 -4.76 -17.44 -5.07
CA VAL A 17 -5.29 -16.72 -6.23
C VAL A 17 -6.80 -16.61 -6.10
N GLU A 18 -7.34 -15.39 -6.13
CA GLU A 18 -8.77 -15.12 -6.16
C GLU A 18 -9.05 -13.92 -7.10
N GLY A 19 -9.59 -14.19 -8.28
CA GLY A 19 -9.76 -13.17 -9.31
C GLY A 19 -8.40 -12.60 -9.75
N ASP A 20 -8.21 -11.30 -9.59
CA ASP A 20 -6.94 -10.61 -9.85
C ASP A 20 -6.06 -10.49 -8.59
N ARG A 21 -6.56 -10.88 -7.42
CA ARG A 21 -5.82 -10.86 -6.16
C ARG A 21 -4.97 -12.11 -6.04
N ASN A 22 -3.71 -11.90 -5.73
CA ASN A 22 -2.72 -12.95 -5.54
C ASN A 22 -2.01 -12.76 -4.21
N ALA A 23 -1.56 -13.86 -3.59
CA ALA A 23 -0.72 -13.81 -2.41
C ALA A 23 0.29 -14.95 -2.39
N THR A 24 1.46 -14.68 -1.79
CA THR A 24 2.48 -15.70 -1.51
C THR A 24 3.05 -15.50 -0.12
N SER A 25 3.44 -16.60 0.52
CA SER A 25 4.17 -16.59 1.79
C SER A 25 4.82 -17.95 2.05
N ASP A 26 5.71 -18.01 3.03
CA ASP A 26 6.31 -19.26 3.48
C ASP A 26 5.32 -20.12 4.27
N ARG A 27 4.51 -19.49 5.09
CA ARG A 27 3.50 -20.15 5.91
C ARG A 27 2.17 -19.43 5.80
N ALA A 28 1.10 -20.18 5.74
CA ALA A 28 -0.26 -19.68 5.76
C ALA A 28 -1.14 -20.51 6.68
N ALA A 29 -2.08 -19.85 7.34
CA ALA A 29 -3.15 -20.50 8.08
C ALA A 29 -4.48 -19.94 7.59
N TYR A 30 -5.42 -20.81 7.25
CA TYR A 30 -6.80 -20.44 6.94
C TYR A 30 -7.72 -20.88 8.07
N THR A 31 -8.50 -19.96 8.62
CA THR A 31 -9.52 -20.25 9.64
C THR A 31 -10.90 -20.02 9.04
N LEU A 32 -11.70 -21.08 8.96
CA LEU A 32 -12.98 -21.06 8.26
C LEU A 32 -14.01 -20.14 8.94
N ALA A 33 -14.09 -20.17 10.27
CA ALA A 33 -15.07 -19.38 11.02
C ALA A 33 -14.95 -17.87 10.79
N ASP A 34 -13.70 -17.37 10.66
CA ASP A 34 -13.38 -15.95 10.47
C ASP A 34 -13.12 -15.59 9.01
N GLU A 35 -13.13 -16.60 8.13
CA GLU A 35 -12.67 -16.47 6.74
C GLU A 35 -11.32 -15.73 6.66
N LEU A 36 -10.43 -16.08 7.59
CA LEU A 36 -9.14 -15.42 7.78
C LEU A 36 -8.02 -16.23 7.13
N ILE A 37 -7.28 -15.60 6.22
CA ILE A 37 -6.01 -16.09 5.70
C ILE A 37 -4.90 -15.33 6.42
N ALA A 38 -4.09 -16.01 7.21
CA ALA A 38 -2.95 -15.45 7.92
C ALA A 38 -1.65 -15.86 7.23
N LEU A 39 -0.95 -14.90 6.61
CA LEU A 39 0.31 -15.08 5.92
C LEU A 39 1.47 -14.70 6.83
N ARG A 40 2.48 -15.54 6.92
CA ARG A 40 3.64 -15.38 7.81
C ARG A 40 4.94 -15.69 7.09
N GLY A 41 5.98 -14.93 7.40
CA GLY A 41 7.37 -15.06 6.95
C GLY A 41 8.31 -14.43 7.98
N PRO A 42 9.62 -14.33 7.74
CA PRO A 42 10.33 -14.42 6.48
C PRO A 42 10.50 -15.86 6.01
N SER A 43 10.46 -16.06 4.74
CA SER A 43 10.73 -17.33 4.10
C SER A 43 12.03 -17.30 3.32
N THR A 44 12.54 -18.46 2.98
CA THR A 44 13.58 -18.61 1.97
C THR A 44 13.16 -18.08 0.61
N ASN A 45 11.85 -17.98 0.36
CA ASN A 45 11.23 -17.52 -0.88
C ASN A 45 10.69 -16.07 -0.83
N GLY A 46 10.97 -15.33 0.23
CA GLY A 46 10.59 -13.95 0.40
C GLY A 46 9.50 -13.73 1.45
N ARG A 47 9.22 -12.47 1.72
CA ARG A 47 8.25 -12.03 2.72
C ARG A 47 6.82 -12.23 2.21
N PRO A 48 5.82 -12.39 3.12
CA PRO A 48 4.42 -12.32 2.75
C PRO A 48 4.15 -11.17 1.78
N THR A 49 3.56 -11.51 0.64
CA THR A 49 3.28 -10.56 -0.43
C THR A 49 1.87 -10.76 -0.92
N VAL A 50 1.10 -9.67 -1.03
CA VAL A 50 -0.24 -9.63 -1.64
C VAL A 50 -0.21 -8.61 -2.77
N TRP A 51 -0.77 -8.97 -3.93
CA TRP A 51 -0.81 -8.04 -5.07
C TRP A 51 -2.04 -8.27 -5.94
N ASP A 52 -2.40 -7.23 -6.67
CA ASP A 52 -3.39 -7.20 -7.73
C ASP A 52 -2.87 -6.36 -8.91
N SER A 53 -3.75 -6.03 -9.86
CA SER A 53 -3.40 -5.16 -10.99
C SER A 53 -3.08 -3.71 -10.59
N LYS A 54 -3.43 -3.28 -9.37
CA LYS A 54 -3.32 -1.90 -8.91
C LYS A 54 -2.21 -1.71 -7.86
N SER A 55 -1.92 -2.74 -7.08
CA SER A 55 -1.02 -2.61 -5.95
C SER A 55 -0.26 -3.89 -5.62
N ARG A 56 0.86 -3.73 -4.90
CA ARG A 56 1.63 -4.81 -4.31
C ARG A 56 2.05 -4.41 -2.90
N THR A 57 1.72 -5.24 -1.91
CA THR A 57 2.09 -5.04 -0.51
C THR A 57 2.93 -6.21 -0.01
N GLN A 58 4.03 -5.89 0.67
CA GLN A 58 4.91 -6.83 1.38
C GLN A 58 4.99 -6.43 2.86
N ALA A 59 5.04 -7.42 3.76
CA ALA A 59 5.19 -7.21 5.20
C ALA A 59 5.73 -8.47 5.88
N ASP A 60 6.05 -8.40 7.18
CA ASP A 60 6.43 -9.59 7.94
C ASP A 60 5.22 -10.50 8.19
N GLU A 61 4.05 -9.89 8.35
CA GLU A 61 2.76 -10.56 8.54
C GLU A 61 1.68 -9.88 7.73
N ILE A 62 0.79 -10.66 7.11
CA ILE A 62 -0.42 -10.15 6.44
C ILE A 62 -1.59 -11.04 6.83
N ASP A 63 -2.65 -10.42 7.34
CA ASP A 63 -3.93 -11.04 7.63
C ASP A 63 -4.99 -10.55 6.65
N ILE A 64 -5.66 -11.46 5.96
CA ILE A 64 -6.71 -11.15 4.99
C ILE A 64 -8.02 -11.75 5.48
N ARG A 65 -9.05 -10.91 5.69
CA ARG A 65 -10.42 -11.35 5.95
C ARG A 65 -11.24 -11.22 4.67
N THR A 66 -11.50 -12.34 4.03
CA THR A 66 -12.11 -12.35 2.70
C THR A 66 -13.54 -11.84 2.74
N LYS A 67 -14.37 -12.27 3.68
CA LYS A 67 -15.75 -11.83 3.85
C LYS A 67 -15.87 -10.34 4.23
N ALA A 68 -15.05 -9.91 5.16
CA ALA A 68 -15.04 -8.50 5.59
C ALA A 68 -14.36 -7.57 4.58
N ARG A 69 -13.67 -8.11 3.58
CA ARG A 69 -12.89 -7.37 2.58
C ARG A 69 -11.91 -6.41 3.24
N THR A 70 -11.21 -6.90 4.26
CA THR A 70 -10.20 -6.16 4.98
C THR A 70 -8.89 -6.91 5.01
N SER A 71 -7.78 -6.19 5.05
CA SER A 71 -6.48 -6.78 5.30
C SER A 71 -5.65 -5.91 6.24
N VAL A 72 -4.78 -6.56 7.00
CA VAL A 72 -3.86 -5.91 7.92
C VAL A 72 -2.47 -6.45 7.67
N ALA A 73 -1.54 -5.56 7.32
CA ALA A 73 -0.13 -5.86 7.18
C ALA A 73 0.65 -5.28 8.36
N ARG A 74 1.63 -6.02 8.88
CA ARG A 74 2.46 -5.62 10.05
C ARG A 74 3.92 -5.96 9.82
N GLY A 75 4.78 -5.10 10.33
CA GLY A 75 6.24 -5.23 10.31
C GLY A 75 6.84 -4.86 8.95
N ASP A 76 7.59 -3.75 8.92
CA ASP A 76 8.25 -3.19 7.73
C ASP A 76 7.38 -3.26 6.46
N VAL A 77 6.18 -2.69 6.54
CA VAL A 77 5.21 -2.70 5.45
C VAL A 77 5.73 -1.87 4.29
N ARG A 78 5.66 -2.42 3.08
CA ARG A 78 6.02 -1.76 1.83
C ARG A 78 4.91 -1.98 0.81
N THR A 79 4.30 -0.89 0.36
CA THR A 79 3.26 -0.93 -0.66
C THR A 79 3.68 -0.12 -1.88
N THR A 80 3.45 -0.68 -3.05
CA THR A 80 3.58 0.01 -4.34
C THR A 80 2.20 0.10 -4.97
N TYR A 81 1.74 1.31 -5.28
CA TYR A 81 0.54 1.54 -6.09
C TYR A 81 0.97 1.86 -7.52
N TYR A 82 0.47 1.08 -8.46
CA TYR A 82 0.74 1.29 -9.89
C TYR A 82 -0.20 2.34 -10.44
N SER A 83 0.33 3.31 -11.16
CA SER A 83 -0.49 4.29 -11.87
C SER A 83 -1.06 3.63 -13.14
N PRO A 84 -2.39 3.58 -13.32
CA PRO A 84 -2.97 3.03 -14.55
C PRO A 84 -2.57 3.89 -15.76
N GLU A 85 -2.09 3.25 -16.81
CA GLU A 85 -1.61 3.90 -18.04
C GLU A 85 -2.65 4.77 -18.74
N SER A 86 -3.95 4.52 -18.52
CA SER A 86 -5.05 5.06 -19.31
C SER A 86 -5.83 6.21 -18.68
N ALA A 87 -5.56 6.55 -17.44
CA ALA A 87 -6.30 7.63 -16.82
C ALA A 87 -5.35 8.79 -16.56
N GLY A 88 -5.71 9.98 -17.02
CA GLY A 88 -5.17 11.23 -16.52
C GLY A 88 -5.41 11.38 -15.00
N ASN A 89 -5.20 10.31 -14.27
CA ASN A 89 -5.43 10.15 -12.86
C ASN A 89 -4.30 10.84 -12.10
N ALA A 90 -4.63 12.00 -11.55
CA ALA A 90 -3.75 12.64 -10.61
C ALA A 90 -3.59 11.72 -9.39
N THR A 91 -2.36 11.35 -9.06
CA THR A 91 -2.02 10.82 -7.74
C THR A 91 -2.02 11.98 -6.74
N PRO A 92 -1.95 11.75 -5.43
CA PRO A 92 -1.76 12.82 -4.46
C PRO A 92 -0.54 13.71 -4.75
N PHE A 93 0.42 13.21 -5.51
CA PHE A 93 1.66 13.91 -5.89
C PHE A 93 1.63 14.56 -7.27
N GLY A 94 0.59 14.36 -8.07
CA GLY A 94 0.46 14.96 -9.40
C GLY A 94 0.15 13.96 -10.51
N LYS A 95 0.30 14.37 -11.75
CA LYS A 95 0.09 13.56 -12.95
C LYS A 95 1.43 13.00 -13.43
N THR A 96 1.78 11.83 -12.98
CA THR A 96 2.96 11.11 -13.46
C THR A 96 2.60 9.64 -13.70
N LYS A 97 3.40 8.96 -14.51
CA LYS A 97 3.26 7.51 -14.76
C LYS A 97 3.99 6.67 -13.73
N SER A 98 4.80 7.30 -12.88
CA SER A 98 5.56 6.62 -11.85
C SER A 98 4.63 6.05 -10.77
N PRO A 99 4.97 4.90 -10.20
CA PRO A 99 4.21 4.34 -9.08
C PRO A 99 4.35 5.20 -7.82
N VAL A 100 3.37 5.10 -6.95
CA VAL A 100 3.43 5.65 -5.58
C VAL A 100 3.92 4.56 -4.65
N PHE A 101 4.93 4.87 -3.86
CA PHE A 101 5.48 3.98 -2.85
C PHE A 101 5.07 4.42 -1.46
N LEU A 102 4.76 3.45 -0.58
CA LEU A 102 4.48 3.69 0.83
C LEU A 102 5.26 2.71 1.71
N THR A 103 5.75 3.21 2.82
CA THR A 103 6.31 2.39 3.90
C THR A 103 5.69 2.79 5.24
N ALA A 104 5.53 1.81 6.15
CA ALA A 104 5.02 2.01 7.51
C ALA A 104 5.32 0.78 8.38
N GLN A 105 5.04 0.86 9.68
CA GLN A 105 5.08 -0.31 10.55
C GLN A 105 3.81 -1.17 10.42
N ARG A 106 2.70 -0.54 10.05
CA ARG A 106 1.40 -1.20 9.89
C ARG A 106 0.59 -0.56 8.76
N ALA A 107 -0.18 -1.39 8.05
CA ALA A 107 -1.19 -0.94 7.12
C ALA A 107 -2.51 -1.69 7.37
N ASP A 108 -3.60 -0.95 7.52
CA ASP A 108 -4.96 -1.44 7.62
C ASP A 108 -5.70 -1.04 6.34
N VAL A 109 -6.13 -2.03 5.57
CA VAL A 109 -6.80 -1.81 4.28
C VAL A 109 -8.24 -2.31 4.35
N ARG A 110 -9.16 -1.51 3.87
CA ARG A 110 -10.57 -1.86 3.71
C ARG A 110 -10.96 -1.58 2.25
N ASP A 111 -11.33 -2.64 1.54
CA ASP A 111 -11.74 -2.55 0.13
C ASP A 111 -13.21 -2.20 -0.06
N ALA A 112 -14.02 -2.24 1.02
CA ALA A 112 -15.40 -1.80 1.01
C ALA A 112 -15.50 -0.27 0.91
N ASP A 113 -16.65 0.23 0.44
CA ASP A 113 -17.02 1.66 0.43
C ASP A 113 -15.99 2.58 -0.24
N GLY A 114 -15.43 2.13 -1.34
CA GLY A 114 -14.51 2.93 -2.15
C GLY A 114 -13.04 2.80 -1.79
N GLY A 115 -12.72 1.95 -0.86
CA GLY A 115 -11.34 1.60 -0.49
C GLY A 115 -10.63 2.67 0.35
N VAL A 116 -10.25 2.28 1.57
CA VAL A 116 -9.43 3.10 2.48
C VAL A 116 -8.24 2.29 2.94
N ALA A 117 -7.05 2.89 2.89
CA ALA A 117 -5.83 2.30 3.44
C ALA A 117 -5.20 3.26 4.44
N VAL A 118 -4.96 2.80 5.66
CA VAL A 118 -4.36 3.56 6.76
C VAL A 118 -2.99 3.00 7.07
N TYR A 119 -1.96 3.79 6.90
CA TYR A 119 -0.56 3.47 7.17
C TYR A 119 -0.13 4.16 8.46
N THR A 120 0.34 3.41 9.46
CA THR A 120 0.74 3.92 10.77
C THR A 120 2.14 3.48 11.16
N GLY A 121 2.81 4.31 11.95
CA GLY A 121 4.16 4.09 12.46
C GLY A 121 5.22 4.50 11.45
N ALA A 122 5.74 5.72 11.59
CA ALA A 122 6.73 6.34 10.71
C ALA A 122 6.34 6.19 9.22
N ALA A 123 5.09 6.51 8.90
CA ALA A 123 4.56 6.36 7.57
C ALA A 123 5.25 7.33 6.59
N ARG A 124 5.59 6.82 5.41
CA ARG A 124 6.15 7.61 4.32
C ARG A 124 5.51 7.23 3.00
N ALA A 125 5.07 8.24 2.24
CA ALA A 125 4.61 8.09 0.87
C ALA A 125 5.48 8.93 -0.06
N TRP A 126 5.82 8.41 -1.25
CA TRP A 126 6.58 9.19 -2.23
C TRP A 126 6.30 8.75 -3.67
N GLN A 127 6.52 9.67 -4.58
CA GLN A 127 6.46 9.46 -6.01
C GLN A 127 7.44 10.43 -6.67
N ASP A 128 8.39 9.89 -7.45
CA ASP A 128 9.53 10.65 -7.97
C ASP A 128 10.23 11.42 -6.82
N ASP A 129 10.42 12.73 -6.96
CA ASP A 129 11.06 13.59 -5.94
C ASP A 129 10.08 14.12 -4.88
N ASN A 130 8.79 13.82 -5.01
CA ASN A 130 7.76 14.28 -4.08
C ASN A 130 7.56 13.27 -2.95
N TYR A 131 7.44 13.74 -1.71
CA TYR A 131 7.21 12.87 -0.57
C TYR A 131 6.37 13.52 0.53
N VAL A 132 5.77 12.66 1.34
CA VAL A 132 5.11 12.99 2.61
C VAL A 132 5.56 11.97 3.65
N LYS A 133 5.95 12.43 4.84
CA LYS A 133 6.18 11.62 6.03
C LYS A 133 5.22 12.08 7.12
N ALA A 134 4.72 11.15 7.93
CA ALA A 134 3.81 11.42 9.04
C ALA A 134 3.77 10.24 10.02
N ASP A 135 3.13 10.42 11.17
CA ASP A 135 2.85 9.29 12.05
C ASP A 135 1.80 8.37 11.44
N THR A 136 0.82 8.97 10.73
CA THR A 136 -0.24 8.26 10.01
C THR A 136 -0.47 8.88 8.63
N ILE A 137 -0.61 8.03 7.61
CA ILE A 137 -1.03 8.41 6.26
C ILE A 137 -2.27 7.59 5.89
N THR A 138 -3.35 8.26 5.51
CA THR A 138 -4.59 7.64 5.05
C THR A 138 -4.80 7.91 3.57
N LEU A 139 -5.02 6.85 2.80
CA LEU A 139 -5.38 6.92 1.39
C LEU A 139 -6.86 6.60 1.22
N PHE A 140 -7.58 7.46 0.50
CA PHE A 140 -8.97 7.29 0.10
C PHE A 140 -9.01 7.06 -1.41
N ASN A 141 -9.08 5.80 -1.82
CA ASN A 141 -8.89 5.40 -3.23
C ASN A 141 -9.92 6.04 -4.17
N THR A 142 -11.21 5.99 -3.82
CA THR A 142 -12.27 6.57 -4.65
C THR A 142 -12.21 8.10 -4.67
N ALA A 143 -11.91 8.72 -3.53
CA ALA A 143 -11.79 10.17 -3.43
C ALA A 143 -10.45 10.69 -3.99
N ARG A 144 -9.50 9.80 -4.30
CA ARG A 144 -8.13 10.15 -4.74
C ARG A 144 -7.48 11.18 -3.81
N ARG A 145 -7.69 10.99 -2.52
CA ARG A 145 -7.25 11.88 -1.47
C ARG A 145 -6.28 11.17 -0.55
N MET A 146 -5.27 11.88 -0.11
CA MET A 146 -4.35 11.45 0.93
C MET A 146 -4.43 12.45 2.10
N GLU A 147 -4.47 11.94 3.30
CA GLU A 147 -4.35 12.69 4.54
C GLU A 147 -3.12 12.24 5.31
N ALA A 148 -2.40 13.17 5.91
CA ALA A 148 -1.25 12.92 6.75
C ALA A 148 -1.48 13.57 8.12
N GLN A 149 -1.20 12.85 9.20
CA GLN A 149 -1.42 13.31 10.57
C GLN A 149 -0.23 12.94 11.46
N GLY A 150 0.12 13.87 12.36
CA GLY A 150 1.21 13.74 13.32
C GLY A 150 2.59 13.87 12.69
N SER A 151 3.41 14.77 13.19
CA SER A 151 4.80 14.98 12.77
C SER A 151 4.97 15.07 11.24
N VAL A 152 4.09 15.84 10.57
CA VAL A 152 4.04 15.88 9.11
C VAL A 152 5.22 16.65 8.52
N GLU A 153 5.96 15.99 7.61
CA GLU A 153 6.99 16.57 6.78
C GLU A 153 6.68 16.27 5.31
N SER A 154 6.73 17.25 4.44
CA SER A 154 6.51 17.03 3.01
C SER A 154 7.44 17.84 2.14
N GLY A 155 7.82 17.28 0.99
CA GLY A 155 8.58 17.95 -0.05
C GLY A 155 7.90 17.75 -1.40
N PHE A 156 7.70 18.85 -2.13
CA PHE A 156 7.12 18.84 -3.45
C PHE A 156 7.99 19.63 -4.42
N THR A 157 8.26 19.05 -5.57
CA THR A 157 8.99 19.71 -6.66
C THR A 157 7.98 20.33 -7.62
N ARG A 158 8.02 21.65 -7.77
CA ARG A 158 7.25 22.36 -8.78
C ARG A 158 8.08 22.48 -10.06
N THR A 159 7.60 21.92 -11.15
CA THR A 159 8.11 22.27 -12.47
C THR A 159 7.51 23.61 -12.88
N SER A 160 8.26 24.71 -12.74
CA SER A 160 7.86 26.01 -13.24
C SER A 160 7.92 25.98 -14.76
N ARG A 161 6.76 26.02 -15.43
CA ARG A 161 6.70 26.26 -16.86
C ARG A 161 7.03 27.73 -17.12
N ARG A 162 8.29 28.04 -17.36
CA ARG A 162 8.69 29.37 -17.84
C ARG A 162 8.21 29.48 -19.28
N THR A 163 7.28 30.41 -19.54
CA THR A 163 6.95 30.86 -20.89
C THR A 163 8.16 31.45 -21.56
N ALA A 164 8.52 30.82 -22.68
CA ALA A 164 9.35 31.32 -23.81
C ALA A 164 10.44 32.34 -23.48
N THR A 165 11.62 31.90 -23.31
CA THR A 165 12.86 32.22 -24.01
C THR A 165 14.04 31.68 -23.18
N GLY A 166 14.65 30.58 -23.62
CA GLY A 166 16.01 30.21 -23.25
C GLY A 166 16.16 29.51 -21.88
N ASP A 167 16.55 28.27 -21.98
CA ASP A 167 17.32 27.50 -20.99
C ASP A 167 16.64 27.04 -19.69
N GLY A 168 16.49 25.68 -19.58
CA GLY A 168 16.45 24.93 -18.34
C GLY A 168 15.21 25.14 -17.47
N ALA A 169 14.29 24.16 -17.43
CA ALA A 169 13.29 24.07 -16.38
C ALA A 169 13.98 23.80 -15.03
N GLU A 170 14.06 24.81 -14.17
CA GLU A 170 14.57 24.68 -12.81
C GLU A 170 13.46 24.17 -11.90
N SER A 171 13.66 23.03 -11.26
CA SER A 171 12.74 22.48 -10.27
C SER A 171 13.04 23.09 -8.91
N VAL A 172 12.05 23.78 -8.32
CA VAL A 172 12.19 24.39 -6.99
C VAL A 172 11.51 23.51 -5.96
N PRO A 173 12.22 22.97 -4.96
CA PRO A 173 11.61 22.20 -3.88
C PRO A 173 10.79 23.10 -2.95
N VAL A 174 9.59 22.65 -2.58
CA VAL A 174 8.71 23.29 -1.59
C VAL A 174 8.57 22.34 -0.40
N PHE A 175 8.99 22.77 0.78
CA PHE A 175 8.88 22.00 2.01
C PHE A 175 7.79 22.59 2.90
N THR A 176 6.97 21.73 3.51
CA THR A 176 5.97 22.12 4.50
C THR A 176 6.11 21.20 5.71
N THR A 177 6.22 21.77 6.89
CA THR A 177 6.17 21.05 8.17
C THR A 177 4.97 21.54 8.95
N ALA A 178 4.21 20.59 9.53
CA ALA A 178 3.14 20.86 10.45
C ALA A 178 3.27 19.95 11.68
N SER A 179 3.15 20.53 12.85
CA SER A 179 3.17 19.83 14.16
C SER A 179 1.75 19.46 14.59
#